data_5ec7d08af796293bd7dff99f798ffed9
#
_entry.id   5ec7d08af796293bd7dff99f798ffed9
#
_cell.length_a   1.000
_cell.length_b   1.000
_cell.length_c   1.000
_cell.angle_alpha   90.00
_cell.angle_beta   90.00
_cell.angle_gamma   90.00
#
_symmetry.space_group_name_H-M   'P 1'
#
loop_
_entity.id
_entity.type
_entity.pdbx_description
1 polymer ?
#
loop_
_entity_poly.entity_id
_entity_poly.type
_entity_poly.pdbx_seq_one_letter_code
_entity_poly.pdbx_strand_id
1 'polypeptide(L)'
;MVYLVNAVQYGVYSPASEQMLVLGGKTVDIPKPVVASSTENSGTKPATWKDASISVSDVYKNYTVTNGGNLSSWVSTTQNRIIAITGRYACSVTALFVCAGFHGIADPWDDADAYCELWDLTGTVTDTTNTTPGAWWGLTARANVIPGYKEFAARRGLSVTGRDVVNPSFNEYVSSINNNKICLMHAGLNDENGVRSGHSMAVEGFLQALSNSDYSGLRILQVFDGWYSGVRYINFDFDRYTDFAGTFFAV
;
A
#
# COMPACT_ATOMS: atom_id res chain seq x y z
N MET A 1 -11.27 30.23 -4.09
CA MET A 1 -9.95 30.67 -3.61
C MET A 1 -9.32 29.47 -2.94
N VAL A 2 -8.24 28.95 -3.51
CA VAL A 2 -7.55 27.79 -2.94
C VAL A 2 -6.46 28.34 -2.03
N TYR A 3 -6.56 28.12 -0.75
CA TYR A 3 -5.47 28.41 0.17
C TYR A 3 -4.63 27.15 0.30
N LEU A 4 -3.51 27.13 -0.42
CA LEU A 4 -2.41 26.22 -0.11
C LEU A 4 -1.80 26.71 1.20
N VAL A 5 -2.21 26.13 2.28
CA VAL A 5 -1.48 26.29 3.52
C VAL A 5 -0.30 25.36 3.41
N ASN A 6 0.90 25.86 3.48
CA ASN A 6 2.15 25.11 3.36
C ASN A 6 2.19 23.94 4.32
N ALA A 7 1.65 22.87 3.85
CA ALA A 7 1.56 21.70 4.60
C ALA A 7 2.78 20.92 4.41
N VAL A 8 3.29 20.26 5.03
CA VAL A 8 4.27 19.22 4.78
C VAL A 8 5.57 19.76 4.25
N GLN A 9 6.28 20.39 5.10
CA GLN A 9 7.71 20.47 4.92
C GLN A 9 8.34 19.09 5.15
N TYR A 10 8.54 18.34 4.04
CA TYR A 10 9.63 17.38 3.90
C TYR A 10 9.89 16.42 5.06
N GLY A 11 8.89 15.72 5.52
CA GLY A 11 9.11 14.69 6.53
C GLY A 11 9.52 15.23 7.92
N VAL A 12 9.56 16.53 8.10
CA VAL A 12 9.67 17.16 9.42
C VAL A 12 8.30 17.70 9.79
N TYR A 13 7.60 16.95 10.60
CA TYR A 13 6.33 17.38 11.17
C TYR A 13 6.58 18.43 12.24
N SER A 14 6.04 19.64 12.02
CA SER A 14 5.89 20.63 13.07
C SER A 14 4.45 20.57 13.61
N PRO A 15 4.24 20.47 14.91
CA PRO A 15 2.88 20.52 15.49
C PRO A 15 2.08 21.78 15.09
N ALA A 16 2.78 22.84 14.67
CA ALA A 16 2.14 24.06 14.18
C ALA A 16 1.65 23.96 12.73
N SER A 17 1.95 22.86 12.03
CA SER A 17 1.56 22.62 10.65
C SER A 17 0.39 21.66 10.51
N GLU A 18 -0.59 21.71 11.42
CA GLU A 18 -1.89 21.11 11.17
C GLU A 18 -2.53 21.85 10.01
N GLN A 19 -2.58 21.22 8.87
CA GLN A 19 -2.90 21.91 7.64
C GLN A 19 -4.08 21.27 6.96
N MET A 20 -5.03 22.11 6.70
CA MET A 20 -6.25 21.77 5.99
C MET A 20 -6.16 22.27 4.55
N LEU A 21 -6.33 21.39 3.59
CA LEU A 21 -6.59 21.77 2.21
C LEU A 21 -8.11 21.99 2.07
N VAL A 22 -8.52 23.22 1.79
CA VAL A 22 -9.92 23.54 1.50
C VAL A 22 -10.14 23.54 0.00
N LEU A 23 -10.73 22.48 -0.53
CA LEU A 23 -11.14 22.37 -1.92
C LEU A 23 -12.65 22.53 -2.03
N GLY A 24 -13.09 23.56 -2.75
CA GLY A 24 -14.50 23.76 -3.04
C GLY A 24 -15.42 23.83 -1.80
N GLY A 25 -14.95 24.41 -0.71
CA GLY A 25 -15.71 24.55 0.54
C GLY A 25 -15.79 23.29 1.40
N LYS A 26 -15.10 22.23 1.05
CA LYS A 26 -14.90 21.05 1.89
C LYS A 26 -13.49 21.04 2.47
N THR A 27 -13.42 20.82 3.77
CA THR A 27 -12.16 20.59 4.46
C THR A 27 -11.72 19.17 4.16
N VAL A 28 -10.57 19.02 3.53
CA VAL A 28 -9.92 17.72 3.39
C VAL A 28 -8.79 17.71 4.39
N ASP A 29 -8.89 16.86 5.41
CA ASP A 29 -7.76 16.57 6.26
C ASP A 29 -6.68 15.92 5.38
N ILE A 30 -5.57 16.64 5.16
CA ILE A 30 -4.39 16.00 4.59
C ILE A 30 -3.85 15.12 5.71
N PRO A 31 -3.82 13.79 5.52
CA PRO A 31 -3.35 12.92 6.58
C PRO A 31 -1.95 13.32 6.96
N LYS A 32 -1.73 13.38 8.25
CA LYS A 32 -0.37 13.52 8.80
C LYS A 32 0.49 12.47 8.13
N PRO A 33 1.55 12.85 7.38
CA PRO A 33 2.46 11.84 6.92
C PRO A 33 2.94 11.12 8.18
N VAL A 34 2.68 9.83 8.24
CA VAL A 34 3.32 9.00 9.27
C VAL A 34 4.79 9.11 8.95
N VAL A 35 5.51 9.92 9.73
CA VAL A 35 6.95 10.03 9.60
C VAL A 35 7.47 8.66 9.98
N ALA A 36 7.70 7.83 8.97
CA ALA A 36 8.45 6.63 9.17
C ALA A 36 9.77 7.08 9.80
N SER A 37 10.02 6.68 11.03
CA SER A 37 11.33 6.84 11.61
C SER A 37 12.31 6.25 10.59
N SER A 38 13.18 7.06 10.08
CA SER A 38 14.08 6.76 8.95
C SER A 38 15.12 5.68 9.26
N THR A 39 15.01 5.02 10.41
CA THR A 39 16.03 4.13 10.96
C THR A 39 15.72 2.64 10.81
N GLU A 40 14.53 2.25 10.41
CA GLU A 40 14.22 0.85 10.14
C GLU A 40 14.21 0.56 8.65
N ASN A 41 15.38 0.30 8.09
CA ASN A 41 15.51 -0.40 6.82
C ASN A 41 14.98 -1.83 7.00
N SER A 42 13.72 -2.03 6.70
CA SER A 42 13.02 -3.26 6.99
C SER A 42 13.05 -4.28 5.87
N GLY A 43 13.73 -3.99 4.80
CA GLY A 43 13.89 -4.90 3.67
C GLY A 43 14.60 -4.22 2.52
N THR A 44 15.11 -5.01 1.58
CA THR A 44 15.72 -4.46 0.38
C THR A 44 14.65 -4.32 -0.70
N LYS A 45 14.14 -3.11 -0.89
CA LYS A 45 13.24 -2.81 -2.00
C LYS A 45 13.99 -3.02 -3.31
N PRO A 46 13.48 -3.87 -4.22
CA PRO A 46 14.09 -4.06 -5.52
C PRO A 46 14.25 -2.75 -6.29
N ALA A 47 15.34 -2.59 -7.02
CA ALA A 47 15.65 -1.36 -7.76
C ALA A 47 14.53 -0.97 -8.73
N THR A 48 13.92 -1.94 -9.40
CA THR A 48 12.77 -1.76 -10.30
C THR A 48 11.59 -1.05 -9.65
N TRP A 49 11.31 -1.35 -8.38
CA TRP A 49 10.22 -0.71 -7.65
C TRP A 49 10.57 0.70 -7.15
N LYS A 50 11.86 1.05 -7.10
CA LYS A 50 12.26 2.43 -6.78
C LYS A 50 11.84 3.40 -7.88
N ASP A 51 11.89 2.97 -9.14
CA ASP A 51 11.50 3.79 -10.29
C ASP A 51 9.99 4.09 -10.32
N ALA A 52 9.16 3.13 -9.90
CA ALA A 52 7.72 3.32 -9.77
C ALA A 52 7.33 4.17 -8.55
N SER A 53 8.27 4.41 -7.63
CA SER A 53 8.01 5.16 -6.40
C SER A 53 8.37 6.63 -6.58
N ILE A 54 7.58 7.49 -5.95
CA ILE A 54 7.83 8.93 -5.88
C ILE A 54 8.07 9.31 -4.44
N SER A 55 9.09 10.12 -4.19
CA SER A 55 9.29 10.60 -2.82
C SER A 55 8.20 11.60 -2.43
N VAL A 56 7.77 11.55 -1.18
CA VAL A 56 6.80 12.50 -0.64
C VAL A 56 7.28 13.93 -0.84
N SER A 57 8.58 14.18 -0.57
CA SER A 57 9.18 15.49 -0.75
C SER A 57 9.12 15.97 -2.21
N ASP A 58 9.33 15.09 -3.18
CA ASP A 58 9.30 15.47 -4.60
C ASP A 58 7.89 15.83 -5.06
N VAL A 59 6.88 15.11 -4.56
CA VAL A 59 5.48 15.47 -4.83
C VAL A 59 5.19 16.89 -4.36
N TYR A 60 5.44 17.19 -3.10
CA TYR A 60 5.09 18.51 -2.56
C TYR A 60 6.00 19.65 -3.04
N LYS A 61 7.20 19.35 -3.52
CA LYS A 61 8.10 20.33 -4.11
C LYS A 61 7.74 20.69 -5.56
N ASN A 62 7.38 19.67 -6.35
CA ASN A 62 7.30 19.79 -7.80
C ASN A 62 5.86 19.77 -8.32
N TYR A 63 4.88 19.49 -7.47
CA TYR A 63 3.48 19.34 -7.86
C TYR A 63 2.56 20.09 -6.91
N THR A 64 1.42 20.53 -7.46
CA THR A 64 0.30 21.02 -6.67
C THR A 64 -0.74 19.92 -6.54
N VAL A 65 -1.00 19.48 -5.31
CA VAL A 65 -2.03 18.48 -5.03
C VAL A 65 -3.40 19.09 -5.28
N THR A 66 -4.20 18.45 -6.13
CA THR A 66 -5.54 18.92 -6.53
C THR A 66 -6.67 18.09 -5.89
N ASN A 67 -6.38 16.85 -5.51
CA ASN A 67 -7.33 15.97 -4.85
C ASN A 67 -6.57 14.89 -4.07
N GLY A 68 -7.16 14.37 -3.01
CA GLY A 68 -6.58 13.30 -2.22
C GLY A 68 -7.56 12.76 -1.18
N GLY A 69 -7.29 11.56 -0.72
CA GLY A 69 -8.07 10.90 0.32
C GLY A 69 -7.32 9.73 0.93
N ASN A 70 -7.71 9.35 2.13
CA ASN A 70 -7.13 8.25 2.88
C ASN A 70 -8.19 7.48 3.64
N LEU A 71 -7.84 6.27 4.02
CA LEU A 71 -8.61 5.52 5.00
C LEU A 71 -8.62 6.22 6.35
N SER A 72 -9.59 5.88 7.18
CA SER A 72 -9.76 6.46 8.53
C SER A 72 -8.65 6.06 9.50
N SER A 73 -7.90 5.03 9.19
CA SER A 73 -6.76 4.56 9.97
C SER A 73 -5.64 4.05 9.06
N TRP A 74 -4.42 4.16 9.56
CA TRP A 74 -3.22 3.64 8.90
C TRP A 74 -2.73 2.43 9.66
N VAL A 75 -2.56 1.33 8.94
CA VAL A 75 -2.07 0.09 9.52
C VAL A 75 -0.87 -0.37 8.71
N SER A 76 0.20 -0.75 9.38
CA SER A 76 1.43 -1.18 8.73
C SER A 76 2.10 -2.32 9.48
N THR A 77 2.97 -3.01 8.77
CA THR A 77 3.96 -3.93 9.31
C THR A 77 5.19 -3.88 8.42
N THR A 78 6.20 -4.69 8.64
CA THR A 78 7.37 -4.71 7.76
C THR A 78 7.77 -6.14 7.44
N GLN A 79 8.41 -6.33 6.30
CA GLN A 79 9.00 -7.60 5.92
C GLN A 79 9.87 -8.17 7.05
N ASN A 80 10.76 -7.33 7.63
CA ASN A 80 11.64 -7.78 8.69
C ASN A 80 10.87 -8.15 9.96
N ARG A 81 9.80 -7.38 10.29
CA ARG A 81 8.94 -7.74 11.43
C ARG A 81 8.25 -9.07 11.21
N ILE A 82 7.63 -9.27 10.05
CA ILE A 82 6.96 -10.52 9.70
C ILE A 82 7.94 -11.69 9.74
N ILE A 83 9.12 -11.55 9.16
CA ILE A 83 10.16 -12.58 9.20
C ILE A 83 10.58 -12.89 10.64
N ALA A 84 10.76 -11.86 11.45
CA ALA A 84 11.19 -12.02 12.85
C ALA A 84 10.16 -12.80 13.69
N ILE A 85 8.86 -12.62 13.45
CA ILE A 85 7.82 -13.29 14.24
C ILE A 85 7.37 -14.63 13.65
N THR A 86 7.55 -14.86 12.33
CA THR A 86 7.00 -16.05 11.66
C THR A 86 8.04 -16.89 10.93
N GLY A 87 9.21 -16.36 10.64
CA GLY A 87 10.19 -16.97 9.74
C GLY A 87 9.74 -17.05 8.27
N ARG A 88 8.66 -16.36 7.88
CA ARG A 88 8.04 -16.42 6.55
C ARG A 88 7.79 -15.01 6.02
N TYR A 89 7.73 -14.88 4.68
CA TYR A 89 7.29 -13.64 4.05
C TYR A 89 6.70 -13.90 2.66
N ALA A 90 5.49 -13.36 2.44
CA ALA A 90 4.88 -13.26 1.12
C ALA A 90 4.16 -11.91 1.02
N CYS A 91 4.42 -11.14 -0.03
CA CYS A 91 3.89 -9.78 -0.17
C CYS A 91 2.35 -9.74 -0.15
N SER A 92 1.68 -10.70 -0.82
CA SER A 92 0.22 -10.75 -0.83
C SER A 92 -0.35 -11.08 0.54
N VAL A 93 0.26 -12.00 1.29
CA VAL A 93 -0.15 -12.33 2.66
C VAL A 93 0.07 -11.13 3.58
N THR A 94 1.20 -10.43 3.43
CA THR A 94 1.51 -9.21 4.20
C THR A 94 0.50 -8.10 3.92
N ALA A 95 0.14 -7.89 2.66
CA ALA A 95 -0.88 -6.91 2.28
C ALA A 95 -2.27 -7.27 2.85
N LEU A 96 -2.65 -8.56 2.84
CA LEU A 96 -3.88 -9.03 3.49
C LEU A 96 -3.83 -8.90 5.02
N PHE A 97 -2.67 -9.08 5.62
CA PHE A 97 -2.48 -8.92 7.06
C PHE A 97 -2.67 -7.45 7.49
N VAL A 98 -2.23 -6.50 6.65
CA VAL A 98 -2.55 -5.07 6.81
C VAL A 98 -4.07 -4.84 6.70
N CYS A 99 -4.75 -5.46 5.72
CA CYS A 99 -6.21 -5.40 5.64
C CYS A 99 -6.89 -5.95 6.89
N ALA A 100 -6.37 -7.04 7.46
CA ALA A 100 -6.89 -7.63 8.70
C ALA A 100 -6.73 -6.68 9.89
N GLY A 101 -5.62 -5.97 9.97
CA GLY A 101 -5.40 -4.92 10.96
C GLY A 101 -6.35 -3.73 10.79
N PHE A 102 -6.54 -3.27 9.56
CA PHE A 102 -7.51 -2.21 9.26
C PHE A 102 -8.94 -2.58 9.67
N HIS A 103 -9.33 -3.84 9.47
CA HIS A 103 -10.63 -4.37 9.90
C HIS A 103 -10.69 -4.75 11.39
N GLY A 104 -9.60 -4.59 12.15
CA GLY A 104 -9.54 -4.88 13.58
C GLY A 104 -9.64 -6.37 13.95
N ILE A 105 -9.28 -7.26 13.02
CA ILE A 105 -9.38 -8.72 13.20
C ILE A 105 -8.02 -9.42 13.33
N ALA A 106 -6.92 -8.68 13.29
CA ALA A 106 -5.58 -9.14 13.61
C ALA A 106 -4.71 -7.94 14.02
N ASP A 107 -3.61 -8.20 14.71
CA ASP A 107 -2.55 -7.21 14.93
C ASP A 107 -1.39 -7.44 13.96
N PRO A 108 -1.23 -6.61 12.91
CA PRO A 108 -0.18 -6.80 11.91
C PRO A 108 1.24 -6.68 12.46
N TRP A 109 1.40 -6.25 13.69
CA TRP A 109 2.71 -6.11 14.31
C TRP A 109 3.14 -7.33 15.11
N ASP A 110 2.21 -8.01 15.79
CA ASP A 110 2.55 -9.06 16.76
C ASP A 110 1.82 -10.41 16.56
N ASP A 111 0.74 -10.47 15.73
CA ASP A 111 -0.07 -11.67 15.59
C ASP A 111 0.51 -12.66 14.56
N ALA A 112 1.55 -13.39 14.97
CA ALA A 112 2.21 -14.40 14.14
C ALA A 112 1.26 -15.52 13.68
N ASP A 113 0.34 -15.93 14.56
CA ASP A 113 -0.61 -17.02 14.25
C ASP A 113 -1.59 -16.59 13.16
N ALA A 114 -2.09 -15.35 13.22
CA ALA A 114 -2.96 -14.80 12.17
C ALA A 114 -2.24 -14.71 10.82
N TYR A 115 -0.97 -14.31 10.80
CA TYR A 115 -0.19 -14.31 9.57
C TYR A 115 -0.01 -15.71 8.98
N CYS A 116 0.34 -16.69 9.82
CA CYS A 116 0.49 -18.08 9.39
C CYS A 116 -0.85 -18.67 8.90
N GLU A 117 -1.96 -18.36 9.56
CA GLU A 117 -3.28 -18.77 9.10
C GLU A 117 -3.64 -18.15 7.73
N LEU A 118 -3.38 -16.86 7.52
CA LEU A 118 -3.54 -16.21 6.20
C LEU A 118 -2.69 -16.87 5.12
N TRP A 119 -1.44 -17.22 5.45
CA TRP A 119 -0.55 -17.95 4.54
C TRP A 119 -1.17 -19.27 4.09
N ASP A 120 -1.68 -20.06 5.05
CA ASP A 120 -2.27 -21.37 4.77
C ASP A 120 -3.60 -21.22 3.98
N LEU A 121 -4.47 -20.31 4.40
CA LEU A 121 -5.76 -20.09 3.76
C LEU A 121 -5.66 -19.52 2.33
N THR A 122 -4.62 -18.75 2.03
CA THR A 122 -4.35 -18.29 0.69
C THR A 122 -3.63 -19.31 -0.19
N GLY A 123 -3.32 -20.49 0.36
CA GLY A 123 -2.58 -21.53 -0.34
C GLY A 123 -1.21 -21.04 -0.79
N THR A 124 -0.58 -20.16 -0.02
CA THR A 124 0.75 -19.65 -0.30
C THR A 124 1.77 -20.76 -0.22
N VAL A 125 2.55 -20.94 -1.25
CA VAL A 125 3.60 -21.97 -1.34
C VAL A 125 4.97 -21.35 -1.17
N THR A 126 5.89 -22.10 -0.57
CA THR A 126 7.28 -21.66 -0.43
C THR A 126 7.95 -21.53 -1.81
N ASP A 127 8.56 -20.40 -2.08
CA ASP A 127 9.38 -20.18 -3.25
C ASP A 127 10.74 -20.87 -3.06
N THR A 128 10.90 -22.02 -3.68
CA THR A 128 12.13 -22.82 -3.62
C THR A 128 13.28 -22.22 -4.42
N THR A 129 13.01 -21.20 -5.25
CA THR A 129 14.03 -20.50 -6.04
C THR A 129 14.67 -19.35 -5.28
N ASN A 130 13.99 -18.83 -4.28
CA ASN A 130 14.52 -17.78 -3.41
C ASN A 130 15.27 -18.39 -2.22
N THR A 131 16.58 -18.36 -2.28
CA THR A 131 17.47 -18.93 -1.26
C THR A 131 17.98 -17.90 -0.26
N THR A 132 17.35 -16.73 -0.17
CA THR A 132 17.75 -15.70 0.79
C THR A 132 17.67 -16.27 2.21
N PRO A 133 18.76 -16.28 2.99
CA PRO A 133 18.78 -16.86 4.32
C PRO A 133 17.83 -16.15 5.29
N GLY A 134 17.29 -16.90 6.23
CA GLY A 134 16.53 -16.36 7.38
C GLY A 134 15.03 -16.31 7.21
N ALA A 135 14.50 -16.62 6.03
CA ALA A 135 13.05 -16.68 5.84
C ALA A 135 12.64 -17.69 4.77
N TRP A 136 11.41 -18.18 4.91
CA TRP A 136 10.70 -18.87 3.84
C TRP A 136 9.93 -17.82 3.02
N TRP A 137 10.34 -17.65 1.79
CA TRP A 137 9.68 -16.74 0.84
C TRP A 137 8.49 -17.45 0.20
N GLY A 138 7.37 -16.76 0.05
CA GLY A 138 6.13 -17.35 -0.44
C GLY A 138 5.61 -16.74 -1.72
N LEU A 139 5.01 -17.59 -2.52
CA LEU A 139 4.28 -17.24 -3.73
C LEU A 139 2.78 -17.50 -3.49
N THR A 140 1.98 -16.45 -3.63
CA THR A 140 0.52 -16.51 -3.50
C THR A 140 -0.12 -16.33 -4.87
N ALA A 141 -0.94 -17.28 -5.31
CA ALA A 141 -1.74 -17.08 -6.51
C ALA A 141 -2.80 -16.01 -6.26
N ARG A 142 -2.91 -15.00 -7.15
CA ARG A 142 -3.88 -13.91 -7.00
C ARG A 142 -5.32 -14.42 -6.86
N ALA A 143 -5.67 -15.47 -7.56
CA ALA A 143 -7.00 -16.09 -7.45
C ALA A 143 -7.35 -16.57 -6.02
N ASN A 144 -6.38 -16.80 -5.18
CA ASN A 144 -6.56 -17.27 -3.80
C ASN A 144 -6.67 -16.12 -2.78
N VAL A 145 -6.34 -14.89 -3.18
CA VAL A 145 -6.33 -13.73 -2.27
C VAL A 145 -7.71 -13.50 -1.66
N ILE A 146 -8.74 -13.39 -2.49
CA ILE A 146 -10.11 -13.15 -2.00
C ILE A 146 -10.65 -14.36 -1.21
N PRO A 147 -10.62 -15.60 -1.73
CA PRO A 147 -11.12 -16.75 -0.98
C PRO A 147 -10.43 -16.92 0.37
N GLY A 148 -9.11 -16.84 0.41
CA GLY A 148 -8.34 -16.98 1.64
C GLY A 148 -8.66 -15.89 2.67
N TYR A 149 -8.75 -14.63 2.23
CA TYR A 149 -9.11 -13.54 3.14
C TYR A 149 -10.54 -13.61 3.64
N LYS A 150 -11.50 -14.00 2.80
CA LYS A 150 -12.89 -14.22 3.21
C LYS A 150 -13.01 -15.29 4.31
N GLU A 151 -12.33 -16.40 4.13
CA GLU A 151 -12.34 -17.48 5.13
C GLU A 151 -11.69 -17.03 6.45
N PHE A 152 -10.54 -16.33 6.34
CA PHE A 152 -9.86 -15.77 7.50
C PHE A 152 -10.75 -14.80 8.30
N ALA A 153 -11.42 -13.89 7.59
CA ALA A 153 -12.33 -12.92 8.19
C ALA A 153 -13.56 -13.58 8.81
N ALA A 154 -14.14 -14.57 8.13
CA ALA A 154 -15.30 -15.32 8.62
C ALA A 154 -15.02 -16.05 9.93
N ARG A 155 -13.85 -16.64 10.08
CA ARG A 155 -13.40 -17.26 11.34
C ARG A 155 -13.33 -16.28 12.51
N ARG A 156 -13.22 -14.99 12.21
CA ARG A 156 -13.18 -13.87 13.17
C ARG A 156 -14.50 -13.10 13.27
N GLY A 157 -15.57 -13.68 12.71
CA GLY A 157 -16.92 -13.10 12.78
C GLY A 157 -17.16 -11.93 11.84
N LEU A 158 -16.25 -11.67 10.87
CA LEU A 158 -16.40 -10.60 9.90
C LEU A 158 -16.80 -11.16 8.53
N SER A 159 -17.88 -10.63 7.96
CA SER A 159 -18.32 -10.98 6.60
C SER A 159 -17.68 -10.04 5.60
N VAL A 160 -16.81 -10.57 4.75
CA VAL A 160 -16.11 -9.82 3.71
C VAL A 160 -16.52 -10.34 2.34
N THR A 161 -16.79 -9.42 1.43
CA THR A 161 -16.85 -9.70 -0.01
C THR A 161 -15.68 -9.06 -0.72
N GLY A 162 -15.35 -9.55 -1.91
CA GLY A 162 -14.25 -8.99 -2.69
C GLY A 162 -14.45 -9.19 -4.18
N ARG A 163 -13.83 -8.31 -4.95
CA ARG A 163 -13.71 -8.44 -6.41
C ARG A 163 -12.28 -8.21 -6.84
N ASP A 164 -11.84 -8.97 -7.81
CA ASP A 164 -10.54 -8.83 -8.46
C ASP A 164 -10.74 -8.19 -9.83
N VAL A 165 -9.95 -7.17 -10.15
CA VAL A 165 -10.07 -6.39 -11.38
C VAL A 165 -8.71 -6.33 -12.07
N VAL A 166 -8.66 -6.77 -13.31
CA VAL A 166 -7.48 -6.62 -14.17
C VAL A 166 -7.50 -5.21 -14.77
N ASN A 167 -6.36 -4.53 -14.71
CA ASN A 167 -6.19 -3.14 -15.16
C ASN A 167 -7.25 -2.19 -14.58
N PRO A 168 -7.37 -2.11 -13.24
CA PRO A 168 -8.33 -1.22 -12.61
C PRO A 168 -8.03 0.24 -12.96
N SER A 169 -9.08 1.01 -13.10
CA SER A 169 -8.94 2.46 -13.23
C SER A 169 -8.53 3.11 -11.91
N PHE A 170 -7.89 4.27 -11.98
CA PHE A 170 -7.58 5.05 -10.78
C PHE A 170 -8.83 5.37 -9.94
N ASN A 171 -9.96 5.64 -10.62
CA ASN A 171 -11.22 5.95 -9.94
C ASN A 171 -11.79 4.78 -9.12
N GLU A 172 -11.43 3.53 -9.40
CA GLU A 172 -11.82 2.40 -8.56
C GLU A 172 -11.13 2.44 -7.21
N TYR A 173 -9.85 2.81 -7.18
CA TYR A 173 -9.12 3.07 -5.93
C TYR A 173 -9.67 4.28 -5.20
N VAL A 174 -9.88 5.40 -5.90
CA VAL A 174 -10.50 6.61 -5.34
C VAL A 174 -11.85 6.29 -4.69
N SER A 175 -12.70 5.54 -5.39
CA SER A 175 -14.01 5.14 -4.87
C SER A 175 -13.89 4.25 -3.63
N SER A 176 -12.94 3.30 -3.62
CA SER A 176 -12.71 2.42 -2.48
C SER A 176 -12.31 3.23 -1.25
N ILE A 177 -11.29 4.07 -1.39
CA ILE A 177 -10.76 4.89 -0.30
C ILE A 177 -11.80 5.88 0.24
N ASN A 178 -12.53 6.59 -0.65
CA ASN A 178 -13.57 7.54 -0.24
C ASN A 178 -14.75 6.88 0.48
N ASN A 179 -14.95 5.58 0.30
CA ASN A 179 -15.91 4.77 1.05
C ASN A 179 -15.28 4.05 2.26
N ASN A 180 -14.08 4.45 2.67
CA ASN A 180 -13.31 3.85 3.76
C ASN A 180 -13.15 2.32 3.61
N LYS A 181 -12.84 1.87 2.39
CA LYS A 181 -12.64 0.44 2.06
C LYS A 181 -11.22 0.21 1.62
N ILE A 182 -10.48 -0.57 2.40
CA ILE A 182 -9.12 -0.96 2.05
C ILE A 182 -9.12 -1.85 0.81
N CYS A 183 -8.11 -1.67 -0.03
CA CYS A 183 -7.94 -2.47 -1.25
C CYS A 183 -6.47 -2.79 -1.49
N LEU A 184 -6.21 -3.67 -2.44
CA LEU A 184 -4.86 -4.06 -2.81
C LEU A 184 -4.54 -3.62 -4.24
N MET A 185 -3.29 -3.26 -4.45
CA MET A 185 -2.66 -3.14 -5.76
C MET A 185 -1.75 -4.34 -5.97
N HIS A 186 -1.86 -4.97 -7.12
CA HIS A 186 -0.96 -6.02 -7.58
C HIS A 186 -0.32 -5.58 -8.90
N ALA A 187 0.99 -5.67 -9.00
CA ALA A 187 1.67 -5.40 -10.26
C ALA A 187 2.97 -6.20 -10.36
N GLY A 188 3.42 -6.42 -11.58
CA GLY A 188 4.76 -6.88 -11.90
C GLY A 188 5.56 -5.74 -12.50
N LEU A 189 6.86 -5.78 -12.33
CA LEU A 189 7.83 -4.95 -13.04
C LEU A 189 8.94 -5.85 -13.57
N ASN A 190 9.34 -5.63 -14.81
CA ASN A 190 10.53 -6.28 -15.35
C ASN A 190 11.75 -5.37 -15.10
N ASP A 191 12.86 -5.97 -14.68
CA ASP A 191 14.14 -5.28 -14.65
C ASP A 191 14.74 -5.13 -16.06
N GLU A 192 15.89 -4.50 -16.16
CA GLU A 192 16.63 -4.32 -17.42
C GLU A 192 17.01 -5.62 -18.13
N ASN A 193 17.05 -6.73 -17.39
CA ASN A 193 17.34 -8.07 -17.91
C ASN A 193 16.06 -8.87 -18.21
N GLY A 194 14.87 -8.27 -18.04
CA GLY A 194 13.60 -8.92 -18.22
C GLY A 194 13.17 -9.82 -17.07
N VAL A 195 13.87 -9.80 -15.94
CA VAL A 195 13.48 -10.56 -14.74
C VAL A 195 12.32 -9.88 -14.08
N ARG A 196 11.20 -10.60 -13.94
CA ARG A 196 9.96 -10.08 -13.37
C ARG A 196 10.00 -10.06 -11.84
N SER A 197 9.67 -8.92 -11.26
CA SER A 197 9.42 -8.74 -9.83
C SER A 197 7.95 -8.44 -9.61
N GLY A 198 7.16 -9.43 -9.17
CA GLY A 198 5.75 -9.23 -8.78
C GLY A 198 5.64 -8.74 -7.35
N HIS A 199 4.67 -7.86 -7.09
CA HIS A 199 4.42 -7.35 -5.75
C HIS A 199 2.95 -7.04 -5.50
N SER A 200 2.53 -7.19 -4.25
CA SER A 200 1.20 -6.83 -3.76
C SER A 200 1.34 -5.86 -2.60
N MET A 201 0.54 -4.80 -2.61
CA MET A 201 0.58 -3.73 -1.63
C MET A 201 -0.83 -3.38 -1.16
N ALA A 202 -1.00 -3.06 0.12
CA ALA A 202 -2.25 -2.50 0.61
C ALA A 202 -2.31 -1.01 0.23
N VAL A 203 -3.45 -0.59 -0.32
CA VAL A 203 -3.69 0.81 -0.70
C VAL A 203 -4.47 1.48 0.40
N GLU A 204 -3.89 2.52 0.97
CA GLU A 204 -4.42 3.25 2.12
C GLU A 204 -4.84 4.68 1.77
N GLY A 205 -4.51 5.13 0.55
CA GLY A 205 -4.90 6.46 0.10
C GLY A 205 -4.55 6.72 -1.37
N PHE A 206 -4.89 7.91 -1.81
CA PHE A 206 -4.56 8.40 -3.14
C PHE A 206 -4.27 9.90 -3.15
N LEU A 207 -3.52 10.35 -4.15
CA LEU A 207 -3.35 11.77 -4.50
C LEU A 207 -3.49 11.96 -6.01
N GLN A 208 -4.05 13.11 -6.38
CA GLN A 208 -3.98 13.66 -7.72
C GLN A 208 -3.26 15.00 -7.64
N ALA A 209 -2.33 15.23 -8.53
CA ALA A 209 -1.51 16.42 -8.51
C ALA A 209 -1.23 16.91 -9.93
N LEU A 210 -0.89 18.17 -10.07
CA LEU A 210 -0.44 18.79 -11.32
C LEU A 210 1.00 19.26 -11.15
N SER A 211 1.83 18.98 -12.12
CA SER A 211 3.20 19.48 -12.17
C SER A 211 3.22 21.02 -12.15
N ASN A 212 4.09 21.60 -11.34
CA ASN A 212 4.25 23.04 -11.26
C ASN A 212 4.96 23.63 -12.49
N SER A 213 5.60 22.81 -13.33
CA SER A 213 6.35 23.23 -14.49
C SER A 213 5.54 23.23 -15.80
N ASP A 214 4.74 22.18 -16.02
CA ASP A 214 4.05 21.94 -17.29
C ASP A 214 2.57 21.56 -17.14
N TYR A 215 2.07 21.54 -15.89
CA TYR A 215 0.70 21.18 -15.54
C TYR A 215 0.32 19.74 -15.95
N SER A 216 1.27 18.87 -16.23
CA SER A 216 1.00 17.46 -16.44
C SER A 216 0.41 16.82 -15.17
N GLY A 217 -0.55 15.92 -15.38
CA GLY A 217 -1.22 15.21 -14.29
C GLY A 217 -0.34 14.10 -13.72
N LEU A 218 -0.39 13.96 -12.39
CA LEU A 218 0.22 12.85 -11.67
C LEU A 218 -0.84 12.19 -10.77
N ARG A 219 -0.97 10.87 -10.88
CA ARG A 219 -1.85 10.06 -10.02
C ARG A 219 -1.01 9.14 -9.16
N ILE A 220 -1.24 9.18 -7.87
CA ILE A 220 -0.45 8.45 -6.87
C ILE A 220 -1.37 7.58 -6.05
N LEU A 221 -0.97 6.32 -5.83
CA LEU A 221 -1.51 5.51 -4.76
C LEU A 221 -0.59 5.62 -3.54
N GLN A 222 -1.19 5.85 -2.40
CA GLN A 222 -0.53 5.80 -1.11
C GLN A 222 -0.66 4.38 -0.60
N VAL A 223 0.47 3.69 -0.49
CA VAL A 223 0.46 2.25 -0.22
C VAL A 223 1.33 1.91 1.00
N PHE A 224 0.98 0.81 1.60
CA PHE A 224 1.88 0.06 2.44
C PHE A 224 2.60 -0.99 1.57
N ASP A 225 3.91 -0.80 1.34
CA ASP A 225 4.68 -1.61 0.41
C ASP A 225 5.36 -2.84 1.04
N GLY A 226 5.26 -3.00 2.35
CA GLY A 226 5.86 -4.11 3.09
C GLY A 226 7.37 -3.98 3.33
N TRP A 227 8.07 -3.09 2.64
CA TRP A 227 9.51 -2.87 2.87
C TRP A 227 9.79 -1.81 3.94
N TYR A 228 8.85 -0.91 4.17
CA TYR A 228 8.97 0.19 5.12
C TYR A 228 7.74 0.24 6.03
N SER A 229 7.89 0.77 7.23
CA SER A 229 6.79 0.91 8.19
C SER A 229 5.86 2.10 7.90
N GLY A 230 6.20 2.97 6.97
CA GLY A 230 5.39 4.13 6.60
C GLY A 230 4.80 4.01 5.21
N VAL A 231 3.83 4.90 4.95
CA VAL A 231 3.19 5.01 3.65
C VAL A 231 4.19 5.39 2.56
N ARG A 232 4.04 4.77 1.40
CA ARG A 232 4.82 5.03 0.20
C ARG A 232 3.92 5.54 -0.91
N TYR A 233 4.50 6.37 -1.77
CA TYR A 233 3.83 6.93 -2.93
C TYR A 233 4.26 6.14 -4.16
N ILE A 234 3.29 5.54 -4.83
CA ILE A 234 3.49 4.78 -6.06
C ILE A 234 2.81 5.52 -7.20
N ASN A 235 3.55 5.79 -8.27
CA ASN A 235 3.00 6.36 -9.49
C ASN A 235 2.02 5.37 -10.12
N PHE A 236 0.74 5.74 -10.15
CA PHE A 236 -0.29 4.91 -10.76
C PHE A 236 -0.10 4.80 -12.28
N ASP A 237 0.39 5.84 -12.92
CA ASP A 237 0.58 5.93 -14.37
C ASP A 237 1.96 5.44 -14.85
N PHE A 238 2.67 4.68 -14.02
CA PHE A 238 3.96 4.15 -14.41
C PHE A 238 3.81 3.14 -15.55
N ASP A 239 4.43 3.41 -16.68
CA ASP A 239 4.21 2.74 -17.96
C ASP A 239 4.80 1.34 -18.09
N ARG A 240 5.63 0.93 -17.11
CA ARG A 240 6.30 -0.38 -17.09
C ARG A 240 5.61 -1.43 -16.22
N TYR A 241 4.40 -1.17 -15.73
CA TYR A 241 3.66 -2.21 -15.01
C TYR A 241 3.28 -3.36 -15.95
N THR A 242 3.52 -4.57 -15.45
CA THR A 242 3.01 -5.82 -16.03
C THR A 242 1.99 -6.44 -15.08
N ASP A 243 1.00 -7.16 -15.61
CA ASP A 243 -0.01 -7.86 -14.82
C ASP A 243 -0.68 -6.99 -13.75
N PHE A 244 -0.96 -5.72 -14.10
CA PHE A 244 -1.58 -4.78 -13.20
C PHE A 244 -3.01 -5.21 -12.84
N ALA A 245 -3.29 -5.29 -11.54
CA ALA A 245 -4.60 -5.67 -11.02
C ALA A 245 -4.88 -5.02 -9.66
N GLY A 246 -6.14 -5.03 -9.26
CA GLY A 246 -6.58 -4.57 -7.94
C GLY A 246 -7.56 -5.54 -7.31
N THR A 247 -7.43 -5.76 -6.01
CA THR A 247 -8.42 -6.47 -5.20
C THR A 247 -9.13 -5.48 -4.29
N PHE A 248 -10.45 -5.42 -4.40
CA PHE A 248 -11.30 -4.48 -3.66
C PHE A 248 -12.21 -5.24 -2.72
N PHE A 249 -12.16 -4.88 -1.42
CA PHE A 249 -12.96 -5.51 -0.38
C PHE A 249 -14.17 -4.67 0.00
N ALA A 250 -15.21 -5.34 0.47
CA ALA A 250 -16.36 -4.71 1.13
C ALA A 250 -16.77 -5.55 2.34
N VAL A 251 -16.98 -4.87 3.43
CA VAL A 251 -17.48 -5.37 4.71
C VAL A 251 -18.91 -4.90 4.89
#